data_c603efdc24c5979a6623bd52fe9e21c7
#
_entry.id   c603efdc24c5979a6623bd52fe9e21c7
#
_cell.length_a   1.000
_cell.length_b   1.000
_cell.length_c   1.000
_cell.angle_alpha   90.00
_cell.angle_beta   90.00
_cell.angle_gamma   90.00
#
_symmetry.space_group_name_H-M   'P 1'
#
loop_
_entity.id
_entity.type
_entity.pdbx_description
1 polymer ?
#
loop_
_entity_poly.entity_id
_entity_poly.type
_entity_poly.pdbx_seq_one_letter_code
_entity_poly.pdbx_strand_id
1 'polypeptide(L)'
;MAKKRRKPQNRSRNRPTGTATRTEERPPPTTKDVGQEGRSEPDGAERTKPKADPRPKPPASPSHRPATAPLRTRAEKKELARAEREAVRRQIARAQRRRQLVWIGGIAIAVAAGVFFFTNRNDTSSPPPGSLPGELTTEAPWPANGAKSAARATALGLPPEGTTMHEHAVVQVFVHGKKESVPTDIGINPAKGTIQSIHTHDDTGLVHLESSQSREFTLSDFFGVWGVRFTPSCLGAYCNDGDNRLQVFVDGEEVTDSLQDVQLDDQTVIVVTYGTAGELPDPIPSSFDFTSISP
;
A
#
# COMPACT_ATOMS: atom_id res chain seq x y z
N MET A 1 28.07 -23.03 -66.57
CA MET A 1 27.03 -24.05 -66.78
C MET A 1 25.92 -23.82 -65.74
N ALA A 2 24.91 -23.12 -66.07
CA ALA A 2 23.57 -23.52 -66.52
C ALA A 2 22.75 -24.10 -65.35
N LYS A 3 21.87 -23.23 -64.82
CA LYS A 3 20.40 -23.31 -64.71
C LYS A 3 19.78 -24.52 -64.02
N LYS A 4 19.00 -24.29 -62.98
CA LYS A 4 17.53 -24.52 -63.07
C LYS A 4 16.74 -23.83 -61.94
N ARG A 5 15.97 -22.82 -62.33
CA ARG A 5 14.81 -22.27 -61.61
C ARG A 5 13.69 -23.32 -61.62
N ARG A 6 12.97 -23.45 -60.51
CA ARG A 6 11.58 -23.92 -60.54
C ARG A 6 10.70 -23.00 -59.72
N LYS A 7 9.71 -22.48 -60.39
CA LYS A 7 8.60 -21.62 -59.93
C LYS A 7 7.37 -22.51 -59.54
N PRO A 8 6.34 -21.93 -59.00
CA PRO A 8 5.50 -22.48 -57.94
C PRO A 8 4.27 -23.19 -58.44
N GLN A 9 3.66 -24.02 -57.60
CA GLN A 9 2.30 -24.54 -57.85
C GLN A 9 1.32 -24.01 -56.80
N ASN A 10 0.40 -23.26 -57.33
CA ASN A 10 -0.87 -22.82 -56.79
C ASN A 10 -1.88 -23.96 -56.82
N ARG A 11 -2.57 -24.28 -55.75
CA ARG A 11 -3.84 -25.02 -55.68
C ARG A 11 -4.60 -24.54 -54.45
N SER A 12 -5.50 -23.62 -54.58
CA SER A 12 -6.93 -23.66 -54.87
C SER A 12 -7.78 -24.60 -53.99
N ARG A 13 -8.60 -23.94 -53.16
CA ARG A 13 -10.00 -24.26 -52.76
C ARG A 13 -10.28 -25.56 -52.03
N ASN A 14 -10.73 -25.42 -50.78
CA ASN A 14 -12.05 -25.97 -50.42
C ASN A 14 -12.61 -25.27 -49.17
N ARG A 15 -13.74 -24.68 -49.33
CA ARG A 15 -14.66 -24.19 -48.32
C ARG A 15 -15.74 -25.24 -48.13
N PRO A 16 -16.12 -25.60 -46.94
CA PRO A 16 -17.50 -26.04 -46.65
C PRO A 16 -18.25 -24.97 -45.85
N THR A 17 -19.36 -24.65 -46.41
CA THR A 17 -20.51 -23.99 -45.78
C THR A 17 -21.11 -24.94 -44.75
N GLY A 18 -21.39 -24.47 -43.57
CA GLY A 18 -22.11 -25.20 -42.52
C GLY A 18 -22.73 -24.23 -41.53
N THR A 19 -23.95 -23.86 -41.81
CA THR A 19 -25.15 -23.78 -40.99
C THR A 19 -25.06 -23.02 -39.68
N ALA A 20 -25.66 -21.84 -39.69
CA ALA A 20 -26.08 -21.05 -38.54
C ALA A 20 -27.09 -21.82 -37.71
N THR A 21 -26.77 -22.07 -36.47
CA THR A 21 -27.78 -22.39 -35.43
C THR A 21 -27.97 -21.17 -34.55
N ARG A 22 -29.14 -20.59 -34.73
CA ARG A 22 -29.76 -19.53 -33.97
C ARG A 22 -30.06 -20.07 -32.58
N THR A 23 -29.35 -19.65 -31.56
CA THR A 23 -29.72 -19.90 -30.17
C THR A 23 -30.51 -18.68 -29.67
N GLU A 24 -31.72 -19.01 -29.28
CA GLU A 24 -32.82 -18.20 -28.82
C GLU A 24 -32.44 -17.48 -27.49
N GLU A 25 -32.63 -16.19 -27.50
CA GLU A 25 -32.55 -15.27 -26.37
C GLU A 25 -33.72 -15.56 -25.43
N ARG A 26 -33.43 -15.90 -24.19
CA ARG A 26 -34.43 -16.11 -23.13
C ARG A 26 -34.56 -14.81 -22.33
N PRO A 27 -35.77 -14.21 -22.27
CA PRO A 27 -35.99 -12.99 -21.49
C PRO A 27 -36.03 -13.25 -19.98
N PRO A 28 -35.73 -12.24 -19.13
CA PRO A 28 -35.73 -12.38 -17.68
C PRO A 28 -37.18 -12.46 -17.14
N PRO A 29 -37.39 -13.12 -15.98
CA PRO A 29 -38.70 -13.28 -15.40
C PRO A 29 -39.19 -11.95 -14.78
N THR A 30 -40.38 -11.53 -15.21
CA THR A 30 -41.18 -10.48 -14.65
C THR A 30 -41.70 -10.86 -13.26
N THR A 31 -41.50 -9.93 -12.33
CA THR A 31 -42.18 -9.91 -11.01
C THR A 31 -43.69 -9.87 -11.20
N LYS A 32 -44.40 -10.83 -10.64
CA LYS A 32 -45.83 -10.78 -10.43
C LYS A 32 -46.14 -10.41 -8.96
N ASP A 33 -46.81 -9.32 -8.88
CA ASP A 33 -47.63 -8.79 -7.83
C ASP A 33 -48.75 -9.81 -7.45
N VAL A 34 -48.88 -10.15 -6.18
CA VAL A 34 -50.08 -10.78 -5.57
C VAL A 34 -50.06 -10.32 -4.13
N GLY A 35 -50.92 -9.40 -3.75
CA GLY A 35 -52.28 -9.69 -3.36
C GLY A 35 -52.39 -9.48 -1.87
N GLN A 36 -53.03 -8.38 -1.55
CA GLN A 36 -53.55 -7.90 -0.30
C GLN A 36 -54.66 -8.82 0.19
N GLU A 37 -54.66 -9.17 1.49
CA GLU A 37 -55.80 -9.52 2.38
C GLU A 37 -55.17 -10.10 3.67
N GLY A 38 -55.48 -9.74 4.86
CA GLY A 38 -56.59 -9.14 5.55
C GLY A 38 -56.27 -9.12 7.02
N ARG A 39 -56.60 -8.00 7.61
CA ARG A 39 -57.29 -7.81 8.90
C ARG A 39 -57.03 -8.78 10.05
N SER A 40 -56.46 -8.27 11.14
CA SER A 40 -57.10 -8.16 12.45
C SER A 40 -56.19 -7.48 13.46
N GLU A 41 -56.59 -6.31 13.90
CA GLU A 41 -56.21 -5.79 15.22
C GLU A 41 -56.87 -6.62 16.32
N PRO A 42 -56.21 -6.73 17.47
CA PRO A 42 -56.90 -6.32 18.69
C PRO A 42 -56.08 -5.36 19.53
N ASP A 43 -56.70 -4.24 19.78
CA ASP A 43 -57.08 -3.69 21.08
C ASP A 43 -56.00 -3.60 22.18
N GLY A 44 -55.77 -2.34 22.59
CA GLY A 44 -55.79 -1.90 23.96
C GLY A 44 -54.64 -2.34 24.87
N ALA A 45 -53.52 -1.59 24.84
CA ALA A 45 -52.75 -1.42 26.07
C ALA A 45 -52.38 0.06 26.23
N GLU A 46 -53.21 0.69 27.01
CA GLU A 46 -53.07 2.00 27.63
C GLU A 46 -51.71 2.09 28.36
N ARG A 47 -50.72 2.71 27.72
CA ARG A 47 -49.48 3.10 28.42
C ARG A 47 -49.77 4.32 29.28
N THR A 48 -50.09 4.09 30.54
CA THR A 48 -50.05 5.08 31.60
C THR A 48 -48.67 5.75 31.65
N LYS A 49 -48.67 7.05 31.40
CA LYS A 49 -47.50 7.92 31.62
C LYS A 49 -47.11 7.86 33.09
N PRO A 50 -45.86 7.66 33.47
CA PRO A 50 -45.46 7.81 34.85
C PRO A 50 -45.57 9.30 35.23
N LYS A 51 -46.32 9.53 36.29
CA LYS A 51 -46.52 10.80 36.96
C LYS A 51 -45.15 11.29 37.42
N ALA A 52 -44.71 12.46 36.90
CA ALA A 52 -43.49 13.10 37.33
C ALA A 52 -43.57 13.48 38.81
N ASP A 53 -42.70 12.91 39.62
CA ASP A 53 -42.44 13.35 40.98
C ASP A 53 -41.92 14.79 40.97
N PRO A 54 -42.45 15.65 41.87
CA PRO A 54 -41.96 17.01 41.97
C PRO A 54 -40.52 17.02 42.53
N ARG A 55 -39.60 17.33 41.68
CA ARG A 55 -38.22 17.56 42.06
C ARG A 55 -38.16 18.71 43.05
N PRO A 56 -37.53 18.58 44.24
CA PRO A 56 -37.42 19.67 45.19
C PRO A 56 -36.61 20.83 44.56
N LYS A 57 -37.12 22.05 44.72
CA LYS A 57 -36.46 23.29 44.30
C LYS A 57 -35.10 23.38 45.00
N PRO A 58 -34.02 23.65 44.27
CA PRO A 58 -32.71 23.95 44.88
C PRO A 58 -32.85 25.24 45.72
N PRO A 59 -32.15 25.32 46.86
CA PRO A 59 -32.16 26.50 47.68
C PRO A 59 -31.63 27.70 46.88
N ALA A 60 -32.27 28.85 47.05
CA ALA A 60 -31.89 30.09 46.44
C ALA A 60 -30.41 30.43 46.80
N SER A 61 -29.54 30.44 45.85
CA SER A 61 -28.18 30.96 45.98
C SER A 61 -28.25 32.46 46.27
N PRO A 62 -27.48 32.95 47.25
CA PRO A 62 -27.44 34.39 47.49
C PRO A 62 -26.87 35.07 46.23
N SER A 63 -27.63 36.04 45.74
CA SER A 63 -27.20 36.90 44.63
C SER A 63 -25.98 37.72 45.03
N HIS A 64 -24.78 37.15 44.80
CA HIS A 64 -23.58 37.98 44.75
C HIS A 64 -23.63 38.79 43.44
N ARG A 65 -24.08 40.03 43.57
CA ARG A 65 -23.91 41.05 42.56
C ARG A 65 -22.39 41.15 42.29
N PRO A 66 -21.89 40.86 41.10
CA PRO A 66 -20.49 41.04 40.83
C PRO A 66 -20.15 42.52 40.96
N ALA A 67 -19.19 42.84 41.83
CA ALA A 67 -18.64 44.18 41.92
C ALA A 67 -18.22 44.61 40.53
N THR A 68 -18.76 45.72 40.04
CA THR A 68 -18.41 46.33 38.76
C THR A 68 -16.89 46.56 38.73
N ALA A 69 -16.17 45.75 38.02
CA ALA A 69 -14.74 45.93 37.79
C ALA A 69 -14.52 47.34 37.18
N PRO A 70 -13.56 48.12 37.65
CA PRO A 70 -13.31 49.45 37.12
C PRO A 70 -13.05 49.40 35.62
N LEU A 71 -13.66 50.34 34.87
CA LEU A 71 -13.53 50.43 33.41
C LEU A 71 -12.04 50.75 33.10
N ARG A 72 -11.33 49.76 32.61
CA ARG A 72 -9.93 49.92 32.21
C ARG A 72 -9.79 50.92 31.07
N THR A 73 -8.84 51.79 31.17
CA THR A 73 -8.51 52.80 30.15
C THR A 73 -8.06 52.14 28.84
N ARG A 74 -8.17 52.84 27.74
CA ARG A 74 -7.70 52.36 26.41
C ARG A 74 -6.20 52.04 26.41
N ALA A 75 -5.41 52.74 27.22
CA ALA A 75 -3.98 52.52 27.39
C ALA A 75 -3.71 51.18 28.10
N GLU A 76 -4.37 50.89 29.23
CA GLU A 76 -4.24 49.64 29.97
C GLU A 76 -4.67 48.39 29.13
N LYS A 77 -5.74 48.52 28.35
CA LYS A 77 -6.18 47.45 27.43
C LYS A 77 -5.10 47.16 26.37
N LYS A 78 -4.42 48.20 25.86
CA LYS A 78 -3.37 48.04 24.85
C LYS A 78 -2.11 47.41 25.43
N GLU A 79 -1.76 47.73 26.69
CA GLU A 79 -0.61 47.12 27.39
C GLU A 79 -0.87 45.66 27.72
N LEU A 80 -2.07 45.30 28.20
CA LEU A 80 -2.45 43.93 28.44
C LEU A 80 -2.42 43.10 27.14
N ALA A 81 -2.96 43.62 26.04
CA ALA A 81 -2.92 42.93 24.75
C ALA A 81 -1.48 42.77 24.22
N ARG A 82 -0.56 43.67 24.52
CA ARG A 82 0.87 43.51 24.20
C ARG A 82 1.51 42.42 25.06
N ALA A 83 1.26 42.45 26.38
CA ALA A 83 1.78 41.44 27.30
C ALA A 83 1.30 40.03 26.98
N GLU A 84 0.01 39.88 26.61
CA GLU A 84 -0.55 38.60 26.16
C GLU A 84 0.13 38.08 24.86
N ARG A 85 0.32 38.97 23.88
CA ARG A 85 1.01 38.61 22.63
C ARG A 85 2.46 38.20 22.86
N GLU A 86 3.16 38.87 23.78
CA GLU A 86 4.53 38.49 24.16
C GLU A 86 4.57 37.16 24.90
N ALA A 87 3.62 36.91 25.81
CA ALA A 87 3.51 35.64 26.52
C ALA A 87 3.29 34.47 25.55
N VAL A 88 2.36 34.63 24.58
CA VAL A 88 2.11 33.66 23.54
C VAL A 88 3.35 33.42 22.67
N ARG A 89 4.03 34.47 22.24
CA ARG A 89 5.29 34.35 21.48
C ARG A 89 6.37 33.58 22.25
N ARG A 90 6.51 33.84 23.55
CA ARG A 90 7.47 33.10 24.39
C ARG A 90 7.10 31.64 24.56
N GLN A 91 5.79 31.31 24.64
CA GLN A 91 5.32 29.93 24.69
C GLN A 91 5.60 29.19 23.36
N ILE A 92 5.30 29.82 22.22
CA ILE A 92 5.58 29.25 20.89
C ILE A 92 7.10 29.03 20.71
N ALA A 93 7.92 30.00 21.08
CA ALA A 93 9.39 29.89 21.00
C ALA A 93 9.94 28.75 21.87
N ARG A 94 9.36 28.55 23.08
CA ARG A 94 9.74 27.44 23.98
C ARG A 94 9.29 26.10 23.40
N ALA A 95 8.10 26.02 22.81
CA ALA A 95 7.59 24.84 22.17
C ALA A 95 8.43 24.46 20.93
N GLN A 96 8.81 25.43 20.11
CA GLN A 96 9.69 25.23 18.96
C GLN A 96 11.08 24.73 19.37
N ARG A 97 11.70 25.36 20.42
CA ARG A 97 12.99 24.88 20.95
C ARG A 97 12.90 23.44 21.50
N ARG A 98 11.80 23.10 22.19
CA ARG A 98 11.57 21.71 22.66
C ARG A 98 11.44 20.74 21.49
N ARG A 99 10.70 21.10 20.44
CA ARG A 99 10.60 20.28 19.22
C ARG A 99 11.96 20.12 18.55
N GLN A 100 12.73 21.19 18.38
CA GLN A 100 14.09 21.10 17.80
C GLN A 100 15.02 20.21 18.63
N LEU A 101 14.97 20.30 19.98
CA LEU A 101 15.78 19.43 20.84
C LEU A 101 15.34 17.97 20.78
N VAL A 102 14.04 17.70 20.65
CA VAL A 102 13.51 16.33 20.45
C VAL A 102 13.95 15.78 19.10
N TRP A 103 13.90 16.60 18.02
CA TRP A 103 14.38 16.20 16.70
C TRP A 103 15.89 15.96 16.66
N ILE A 104 16.69 16.85 17.27
CA ILE A 104 18.15 16.67 17.34
C ILE A 104 18.50 15.46 18.21
N GLY A 105 17.79 15.26 19.33
CA GLY A 105 17.96 14.08 20.18
C GLY A 105 17.50 12.79 19.48
N GLY A 106 16.40 12.84 18.74
CA GLY A 106 15.90 11.73 17.92
C GLY A 106 16.89 11.32 16.84
N ILE A 107 17.44 12.29 16.10
CA ILE A 107 18.47 12.04 15.07
C ILE A 107 19.75 11.47 15.71
N ALA A 108 20.19 11.99 16.86
CA ALA A 108 21.38 11.44 17.52
C ALA A 108 21.16 10.00 18.02
N ILE A 109 19.97 9.68 18.52
CA ILE A 109 19.59 8.32 18.92
C ILE A 109 19.44 7.41 17.69
N ALA A 110 18.85 7.91 16.61
CA ALA A 110 18.73 7.17 15.34
C ALA A 110 20.11 6.89 14.72
N VAL A 111 21.03 7.85 14.74
CA VAL A 111 22.41 7.66 14.28
C VAL A 111 23.15 6.67 15.19
N ALA A 112 23.02 6.79 16.52
CA ALA A 112 23.63 5.84 17.46
C ALA A 112 23.03 4.43 17.34
N ALA A 113 21.71 4.32 17.19
CA ALA A 113 21.02 3.07 16.93
C ALA A 113 21.39 2.52 15.55
N GLY A 114 21.48 3.37 14.52
CA GLY A 114 21.95 3.00 13.19
C GLY A 114 23.39 2.46 13.22
N VAL A 115 24.32 3.12 13.89
CA VAL A 115 25.70 2.65 14.06
C VAL A 115 25.71 1.35 14.88
N PHE A 116 24.93 1.25 15.97
CA PHE A 116 24.84 0.01 16.76
C PHE A 116 24.22 -1.14 15.94
N PHE A 117 23.18 -0.86 15.14
CA PHE A 117 22.58 -1.83 14.24
C PHE A 117 23.55 -2.22 13.10
N PHE A 118 24.32 -1.26 12.54
CA PHE A 118 25.30 -1.54 11.50
C PHE A 118 26.50 -2.35 12.01
N THR A 119 26.92 -2.13 13.25
CA THR A 119 28.04 -2.89 13.85
C THR A 119 27.61 -4.22 14.46
N ASN A 120 26.30 -4.41 14.71
CA ASN A 120 25.73 -5.63 15.29
C ASN A 120 24.86 -6.42 14.30
N ARG A 121 24.88 -6.06 13.02
CA ARG A 121 24.36 -6.93 11.96
C ARG A 121 25.22 -8.20 11.98
N ASN A 122 24.76 -9.21 12.67
CA ASN A 122 25.06 -10.57 12.25
C ASN A 122 24.69 -10.61 10.77
N ASP A 123 25.63 -10.91 9.90
CA ASP A 123 25.47 -11.04 8.47
C ASP A 123 24.27 -11.92 8.11
N THR A 124 23.07 -11.36 8.14
CA THR A 124 21.94 -11.85 7.35
C THR A 124 22.15 -11.26 5.96
N SER A 125 23.29 -11.61 5.34
CA SER A 125 23.47 -11.44 3.91
C SER A 125 22.27 -12.08 3.23
N SER A 126 21.51 -11.29 2.46
CA SER A 126 20.49 -11.83 1.57
C SER A 126 21.06 -13.06 0.88
N PRO A 127 20.31 -14.17 0.84
CA PRO A 127 20.81 -15.39 0.21
C PRO A 127 21.33 -15.07 -1.19
N PRO A 128 22.44 -15.66 -1.64
CA PRO A 128 22.96 -15.39 -2.97
C PRO A 128 21.89 -15.71 -4.02
N PRO A 129 21.87 -15.01 -5.18
CA PRO A 129 20.92 -15.25 -6.26
C PRO A 129 20.83 -16.73 -6.62
N GLY A 130 19.61 -17.27 -6.77
CA GLY A 130 19.37 -18.69 -6.99
C GLY A 130 19.37 -19.56 -5.73
N SER A 131 19.46 -18.95 -4.53
CA SER A 131 19.42 -19.66 -3.25
C SER A 131 18.03 -19.76 -2.64
N LEU A 132 17.08 -18.93 -3.09
CA LEU A 132 15.71 -18.96 -2.59
C LEU A 132 14.92 -20.13 -3.22
N PRO A 133 14.09 -20.83 -2.41
CA PRO A 133 13.33 -21.96 -2.92
C PRO A 133 12.44 -21.60 -4.10
N GLY A 134 12.77 -22.14 -5.30
CA GLY A 134 12.02 -21.92 -6.52
C GLY A 134 12.07 -20.48 -7.06
N GLU A 135 13.20 -19.84 -6.90
CA GLU A 135 13.48 -18.55 -7.49
C GLU A 135 13.35 -18.59 -9.01
N LEU A 136 12.67 -17.60 -9.57
CA LEU A 136 12.42 -17.43 -10.99
C LEU A 136 13.53 -16.56 -11.60
N THR A 137 14.27 -17.14 -12.54
CA THR A 137 15.29 -16.47 -13.34
C THR A 137 14.90 -16.39 -14.81
N THR A 138 13.59 -16.52 -15.08
CA THR A 138 13.00 -16.48 -16.42
C THR A 138 12.62 -15.05 -16.80
N GLU A 139 12.22 -14.86 -18.05
CA GLU A 139 11.59 -13.62 -18.52
C GLU A 139 10.19 -13.44 -17.92
N ALA A 140 9.71 -12.17 -17.90
CA ALA A 140 8.34 -11.82 -17.56
C ALA A 140 7.34 -12.36 -18.61
N PRO A 141 6.07 -12.57 -18.24
CA PRO A 141 5.46 -12.34 -16.92
C PRO A 141 5.77 -13.45 -15.92
N TRP A 142 5.90 -13.09 -14.65
CA TRP A 142 6.14 -14.07 -13.59
C TRP A 142 4.84 -14.43 -12.85
N PRO A 143 4.60 -15.71 -12.54
CA PRO A 143 3.47 -16.12 -11.71
C PRO A 143 3.69 -15.72 -10.25
N ALA A 144 2.62 -15.71 -9.43
CA ALA A 144 2.69 -15.40 -8.00
C ALA A 144 3.60 -16.36 -7.19
N ASN A 145 3.79 -17.59 -7.67
CA ASN A 145 4.70 -18.58 -7.08
C ASN A 145 4.45 -18.85 -5.56
N GLY A 146 3.19 -18.71 -5.11
CA GLY A 146 2.80 -18.76 -3.70
C GLY A 146 3.09 -20.08 -2.99
N ALA A 147 3.17 -21.21 -3.73
CA ALA A 147 3.40 -22.55 -3.13
C ALA A 147 4.69 -22.64 -2.30
N LYS A 148 5.69 -21.81 -2.58
CA LYS A 148 6.98 -21.77 -1.87
C LYS A 148 7.20 -20.49 -1.08
N SER A 149 6.22 -19.58 -1.02
CA SER A 149 6.34 -18.27 -0.36
C SER A 149 6.76 -18.39 1.12
N ALA A 150 6.16 -19.33 1.86
CA ALA A 150 6.51 -19.56 3.26
C ALA A 150 7.98 -20.01 3.47
N ALA A 151 8.49 -20.87 2.56
CA ALA A 151 9.88 -21.29 2.63
C ALA A 151 10.85 -20.13 2.31
N ARG A 152 10.47 -19.26 1.38
CA ARG A 152 11.24 -18.06 1.06
C ARG A 152 11.20 -17.03 2.18
N ALA A 153 10.02 -16.75 2.74
CA ALA A 153 9.88 -15.86 3.88
C ALA A 153 10.74 -16.33 5.08
N THR A 154 10.75 -17.64 5.35
CA THR A 154 11.63 -18.24 6.39
C THR A 154 13.11 -18.04 6.04
N ALA A 155 13.53 -18.27 4.79
CA ALA A 155 14.91 -18.08 4.37
C ALA A 155 15.37 -16.61 4.45
N LEU A 156 14.45 -15.67 4.27
CA LEU A 156 14.67 -14.22 4.40
C LEU A 156 14.58 -13.74 5.87
N GLY A 157 14.24 -14.62 6.81
CA GLY A 157 14.05 -14.24 8.21
C GLY A 157 12.89 -13.28 8.43
N LEU A 158 11.87 -13.33 7.56
CA LEU A 158 10.70 -12.48 7.69
C LEU A 158 9.83 -12.94 8.87
N PRO A 159 9.23 -12.00 9.64
CA PRO A 159 8.27 -12.33 10.67
C PRO A 159 7.01 -12.95 10.04
N PRO A 160 6.21 -13.69 10.81
CA PRO A 160 4.90 -14.11 10.35
C PRO A 160 3.98 -12.90 10.12
N GLU A 161 2.99 -13.09 9.27
CA GLU A 161 1.86 -12.16 9.11
C GLU A 161 1.23 -11.86 10.48
N GLY A 162 0.64 -10.67 10.63
CA GLY A 162 0.02 -10.23 11.87
C GLY A 162 -0.44 -8.78 11.80
N THR A 163 -1.02 -8.30 12.90
CA THR A 163 -1.69 -6.99 12.98
C THR A 163 -0.93 -5.93 13.77
N THR A 164 0.32 -6.18 14.14
CA THR A 164 1.13 -5.17 14.85
C THR A 164 1.57 -4.04 13.92
N MET A 165 1.77 -4.37 12.65
CA MET A 165 2.08 -3.45 11.57
C MET A 165 1.13 -3.75 10.41
N HIS A 166 0.55 -2.71 9.80
CA HIS A 166 -0.30 -2.80 8.62
C HIS A 166 -0.05 -1.55 7.78
N GLU A 167 0.72 -1.69 6.74
CA GLU A 167 1.14 -0.63 5.83
C GLU A 167 0.97 -1.08 4.38
N HIS A 168 0.99 -0.14 3.45
CA HIS A 168 0.79 -0.41 2.04
C HIS A 168 1.80 0.36 1.19
N ALA A 169 2.41 -0.33 0.24
CA ALA A 169 3.19 0.28 -0.82
C ALA A 169 2.70 -0.19 -2.19
N VAL A 170 3.06 0.52 -3.25
CA VAL A 170 2.77 0.07 -4.62
C VAL A 170 4.07 -0.23 -5.34
N VAL A 171 4.15 -1.42 -5.93
CA VAL A 171 5.27 -1.82 -6.80
C VAL A 171 4.77 -1.98 -8.22
N GLN A 172 5.33 -1.23 -9.14
CA GLN A 172 5.08 -1.35 -10.58
C GLN A 172 6.35 -1.80 -11.29
N VAL A 173 6.21 -2.72 -12.22
CA VAL A 173 7.35 -3.28 -12.96
C VAL A 173 7.19 -2.98 -14.45
N PHE A 174 8.26 -2.53 -15.07
CA PHE A 174 8.32 -2.28 -16.52
C PHE A 174 9.55 -2.98 -17.11
N VAL A 175 9.35 -3.68 -18.19
CA VAL A 175 10.41 -4.35 -18.94
C VAL A 175 10.33 -3.88 -20.39
N HIS A 176 11.39 -3.27 -20.91
CA HIS A 176 11.44 -2.70 -22.25
C HIS A 176 10.23 -1.81 -22.56
N GLY A 177 9.90 -0.90 -21.64
CA GLY A 177 8.78 0.05 -21.75
C GLY A 177 7.39 -0.55 -21.54
N LYS A 178 7.28 -1.86 -21.42
CA LYS A 178 6.01 -2.55 -21.19
C LYS A 178 5.77 -2.75 -19.69
N LYS A 179 4.60 -2.32 -19.19
CA LYS A 179 4.17 -2.62 -17.84
C LYS A 179 3.90 -4.13 -17.71
N GLU A 180 4.60 -4.79 -16.80
CA GLU A 180 4.37 -6.18 -16.44
C GLU A 180 3.42 -6.28 -15.25
N SER A 181 2.63 -7.33 -15.22
CA SER A 181 1.69 -7.57 -14.11
C SER A 181 2.45 -7.99 -12.85
N VAL A 182 2.14 -7.34 -11.74
CA VAL A 182 2.42 -7.83 -10.40
C VAL A 182 1.19 -8.67 -10.00
N PRO A 183 1.27 -10.00 -9.99
CA PRO A 183 0.09 -10.83 -9.85
C PRO A 183 -0.53 -10.78 -8.45
N THR A 184 -1.81 -11.10 -8.36
CA THR A 184 -2.48 -11.46 -7.11
C THR A 184 -1.81 -12.68 -6.47
N ASP A 185 -1.99 -12.84 -5.15
CA ASP A 185 -1.51 -13.98 -4.37
C ASP A 185 0.02 -14.13 -4.26
N ILE A 186 0.80 -13.08 -4.53
CA ILE A 186 2.20 -13.05 -4.07
C ILE A 186 2.18 -13.19 -2.54
N GLY A 187 3.04 -14.04 -1.99
CA GLY A 187 3.07 -14.26 -0.54
C GLY A 187 1.91 -15.09 0.02
N ILE A 188 0.91 -15.42 -0.79
CA ILE A 188 -0.24 -16.22 -0.39
C ILE A 188 -0.14 -17.62 -0.97
N ASN A 189 -0.46 -18.63 -0.16
CA ASN A 189 -0.64 -20.00 -0.62
C ASN A 189 -2.09 -20.45 -0.37
N PRO A 190 -2.99 -20.30 -1.33
CA PRO A 190 -4.40 -20.63 -1.14
C PRO A 190 -4.64 -22.11 -0.80
N ALA A 191 -3.80 -23.02 -1.32
CA ALA A 191 -3.94 -24.46 -1.05
C ALA A 191 -3.64 -24.82 0.42
N LYS A 192 -2.86 -24.00 1.11
CA LYS A 192 -2.52 -24.17 2.55
C LYS A 192 -3.20 -23.16 3.44
N GLY A 193 -3.87 -22.15 2.89
CA GLY A 193 -4.47 -21.05 3.64
C GLY A 193 -3.43 -20.25 4.43
N THR A 194 -2.22 -20.05 3.88
CA THR A 194 -1.14 -19.30 4.54
C THR A 194 -0.86 -18.00 3.81
N ILE A 195 -0.66 -16.93 4.58
CA ILE A 195 -0.30 -15.59 4.13
C ILE A 195 1.05 -15.24 4.75
N GLN A 196 1.91 -14.55 4.03
CA GLN A 196 3.18 -14.04 4.53
C GLN A 196 3.04 -12.56 4.87
N SER A 197 3.96 -12.03 5.66
CA SER A 197 3.97 -10.60 6.05
C SER A 197 4.08 -9.63 4.89
N ILE A 198 4.50 -10.08 3.73
CA ILE A 198 4.48 -9.33 2.46
C ILE A 198 3.60 -10.11 1.49
N HIS A 199 2.53 -9.49 0.98
CA HIS A 199 1.61 -10.17 0.07
C HIS A 199 0.81 -9.20 -0.80
N THR A 200 0.12 -9.73 -1.83
CA THR A 200 -0.79 -8.99 -2.72
C THR A 200 -2.14 -9.69 -2.79
N HIS A 201 -3.22 -8.90 -2.89
CA HIS A 201 -4.59 -9.43 -3.07
C HIS A 201 -5.14 -9.23 -4.48
N ASP A 202 -4.52 -8.35 -5.26
CA ASP A 202 -4.94 -8.03 -6.63
C ASP A 202 -3.72 -7.84 -7.54
N ASP A 203 -3.93 -7.43 -8.78
CA ASP A 203 -2.91 -7.20 -9.79
C ASP A 203 -2.58 -5.72 -10.03
N THR A 204 -2.99 -4.84 -9.12
CA THR A 204 -2.71 -3.39 -9.19
C THR A 204 -1.25 -3.06 -8.89
N GLY A 205 -0.56 -3.98 -8.21
CA GLY A 205 0.77 -3.79 -7.65
C GLY A 205 0.75 -3.32 -6.20
N LEU A 206 -0.44 -3.25 -5.57
CA LEU A 206 -0.57 -2.96 -4.15
C LEU A 206 0.01 -4.10 -3.33
N VAL A 207 0.97 -3.77 -2.49
CA VAL A 207 1.66 -4.69 -1.58
C VAL A 207 1.22 -4.39 -0.16
N HIS A 208 0.69 -5.40 0.52
CA HIS A 208 0.38 -5.37 1.94
C HIS A 208 1.61 -5.76 2.75
N LEU A 209 1.89 -4.98 3.78
CA LEU A 209 2.97 -5.16 4.74
C LEU A 209 2.34 -5.38 6.12
N GLU A 210 1.93 -6.61 6.39
CA GLU A 210 1.20 -7.00 7.59
C GLU A 210 2.06 -7.93 8.44
N SER A 211 2.45 -7.47 9.61
CA SER A 211 3.43 -8.18 10.42
C SER A 211 3.05 -8.25 11.90
N SER A 212 3.42 -9.36 12.54
CA SER A 212 3.34 -9.53 13.99
C SER A 212 4.39 -8.71 14.76
N GLN A 213 5.32 -8.06 14.05
CA GLN A 213 6.38 -7.24 14.62
C GLN A 213 6.60 -6.00 13.75
N SER A 214 6.86 -4.85 14.36
CA SER A 214 7.30 -3.67 13.62
C SER A 214 8.70 -3.89 13.07
N ARG A 215 8.85 -3.76 11.75
CA ARG A 215 10.13 -3.82 11.04
C ARG A 215 10.04 -3.06 9.72
N GLU A 216 11.19 -2.70 9.18
CA GLU A 216 11.30 -2.20 7.82
C GLU A 216 11.35 -3.38 6.84
N PHE A 217 10.57 -3.31 5.77
CA PHE A 217 10.59 -4.24 4.66
C PHE A 217 11.26 -3.60 3.46
N THR A 218 12.01 -4.39 2.70
CA THR A 218 12.74 -3.89 1.53
C THR A 218 12.16 -4.42 0.22
N LEU A 219 12.50 -3.76 -0.87
CA LEU A 219 12.17 -4.22 -2.22
C LEU A 219 12.76 -5.63 -2.49
N SER A 220 13.93 -5.92 -1.91
CA SER A 220 14.52 -7.26 -1.93
C SER A 220 13.67 -8.29 -1.20
N ASP A 221 13.08 -7.94 -0.06
CA ASP A 221 12.15 -8.82 0.67
C ASP A 221 10.91 -9.13 -0.18
N PHE A 222 10.34 -8.13 -0.85
CA PHE A 222 9.19 -8.30 -1.74
C PHE A 222 9.46 -9.27 -2.89
N PHE A 223 10.52 -9.00 -3.68
CA PHE A 223 10.90 -9.88 -4.77
C PHE A 223 11.29 -11.27 -4.27
N GLY A 224 11.92 -11.34 -3.11
CA GLY A 224 12.27 -12.60 -2.46
C GLY A 224 11.02 -13.42 -2.07
N VAL A 225 9.98 -12.81 -1.51
CA VAL A 225 8.70 -13.48 -1.22
C VAL A 225 7.98 -13.86 -2.51
N TRP A 226 7.98 -13.00 -3.51
CA TRP A 226 7.48 -13.34 -4.85
C TRP A 226 8.26 -14.51 -5.46
N GLY A 227 9.57 -14.56 -5.17
CA GLY A 227 10.49 -15.55 -5.72
C GLY A 227 10.95 -15.20 -7.13
N VAL A 228 11.00 -13.94 -7.48
CA VAL A 228 11.63 -13.42 -8.70
C VAL A 228 13.03 -12.94 -8.33
N ARG A 229 14.04 -13.38 -9.08
CA ARG A 229 15.40 -12.90 -8.86
C ARG A 229 15.45 -11.37 -8.92
N PHE A 230 15.99 -10.77 -7.88
CA PHE A 230 16.22 -9.33 -7.81
C PHE A 230 17.59 -9.08 -7.15
N THR A 231 18.49 -8.47 -7.93
CA THR A 231 19.87 -8.16 -7.51
C THR A 231 20.19 -6.72 -7.92
N PRO A 232 21.32 -6.14 -7.55
CA PRO A 232 21.70 -4.80 -8.00
C PRO A 232 21.72 -4.61 -9.51
N SER A 233 21.75 -5.70 -10.27
CA SER A 233 21.90 -5.65 -11.74
C SER A 233 20.96 -6.56 -12.50
N CYS A 234 20.12 -7.36 -11.84
CA CYS A 234 19.23 -8.32 -12.50
C CYS A 234 17.83 -8.34 -11.91
N LEU A 235 16.82 -8.47 -12.81
CA LEU A 235 15.42 -8.74 -12.50
C LEU A 235 14.96 -9.96 -13.33
N GLY A 236 14.62 -11.07 -12.70
CA GLY A 236 14.32 -12.31 -13.43
C GLY A 236 15.44 -12.74 -14.36
N ALA A 237 15.18 -12.88 -15.65
CA ALA A 237 16.19 -13.15 -16.68
C ALA A 237 17.00 -11.89 -17.09
N TYR A 238 16.46 -10.72 -16.83
CA TYR A 238 16.97 -9.45 -17.32
C TYR A 238 18.12 -8.95 -16.45
N CYS A 239 19.34 -8.89 -16.98
CA CYS A 239 20.52 -8.37 -16.29
C CYS A 239 21.10 -7.19 -17.09
N ASN A 240 21.69 -6.24 -16.38
CA ASN A 240 22.34 -5.09 -17.01
C ASN A 240 23.30 -5.56 -18.11
N ASP A 241 23.09 -5.08 -19.32
CA ASP A 241 23.94 -5.32 -20.48
C ASP A 241 23.93 -4.10 -21.42
N GLY A 242 25.07 -3.73 -21.99
CA GLY A 242 25.16 -2.61 -22.90
C GLY A 242 24.45 -1.37 -22.36
N ASP A 243 23.36 -0.96 -23.04
CA ASP A 243 22.55 0.20 -22.67
C ASP A 243 21.33 -0.15 -21.80
N ASN A 244 21.02 -1.45 -21.64
CA ASN A 244 19.93 -1.89 -20.78
C ASN A 244 20.34 -1.84 -19.32
N ARG A 245 19.50 -1.26 -18.48
CA ARG A 245 19.74 -1.06 -17.05
C ARG A 245 18.51 -1.44 -16.23
N LEU A 246 18.77 -2.03 -15.09
CA LEU A 246 17.80 -2.12 -14.00
C LEU A 246 17.85 -0.79 -13.24
N GLN A 247 16.72 -0.12 -13.12
CA GLN A 247 16.57 1.15 -12.41
C GLN A 247 15.35 1.04 -11.47
N VAL A 248 15.40 1.76 -10.36
CA VAL A 248 14.33 1.85 -9.38
C VAL A 248 14.04 3.31 -9.12
N PHE A 249 12.75 3.65 -9.05
CA PHE A 249 12.26 4.99 -8.72
C PHE A 249 11.34 4.87 -7.51
N VAL A 250 11.45 5.81 -6.60
CA VAL A 250 10.56 5.96 -5.44
C VAL A 250 9.86 7.32 -5.58
N ASP A 251 8.54 7.32 -5.64
CA ASP A 251 7.70 8.50 -5.85
C ASP A 251 8.15 9.37 -7.04
N GLY A 252 8.66 8.70 -8.08
CA GLY A 252 9.13 9.33 -9.32
C GLY A 252 10.60 9.76 -9.33
N GLU A 253 11.31 9.65 -8.21
CA GLU A 253 12.74 9.99 -8.10
C GLU A 253 13.62 8.73 -8.23
N GLU A 254 14.67 8.79 -9.05
CA GLU A 254 15.55 7.65 -9.28
C GLU A 254 16.43 7.37 -8.06
N VAL A 255 16.48 6.10 -7.65
CA VAL A 255 17.39 5.61 -6.62
C VAL A 255 18.68 5.11 -7.29
N THR A 256 19.81 5.69 -6.92
CA THR A 256 21.11 5.39 -7.54
C THR A 256 21.95 4.39 -6.75
N ASP A 257 21.66 4.22 -5.47
CA ASP A 257 22.42 3.37 -4.56
C ASP A 257 21.54 2.30 -3.94
N SER A 258 22.10 1.10 -3.76
CA SER A 258 21.46 0.01 -2.97
C SER A 258 20.01 -0.31 -3.37
N LEU A 259 19.73 -0.55 -4.65
CA LEU A 259 18.39 -0.85 -5.16
C LEU A 259 17.64 -1.94 -4.36
N GLN A 260 18.38 -2.86 -3.76
CA GLN A 260 17.84 -3.96 -2.97
C GLN A 260 17.34 -3.50 -1.59
N ASP A 261 17.91 -2.42 -1.06
CA ASP A 261 17.63 -1.89 0.28
C ASP A 261 16.54 -0.78 0.26
N VAL A 262 15.93 -0.52 -0.92
CA VAL A 262 14.81 0.42 -1.03
C VAL A 262 13.70 -0.02 -0.08
N GLN A 263 13.28 0.88 0.81
CA GLN A 263 12.25 0.62 1.80
C GLN A 263 10.86 0.61 1.15
N LEU A 264 10.01 -0.28 1.63
CA LEU A 264 8.58 -0.31 1.32
C LEU A 264 7.87 0.49 2.42
N ASP A 265 8.00 1.83 2.38
CA ASP A 265 7.35 2.70 3.35
C ASP A 265 5.85 2.87 3.03
N ASP A 266 5.05 3.18 4.06
CA ASP A 266 3.61 3.36 3.87
C ASP A 266 3.29 4.43 2.83
N GLN A 267 2.40 4.08 1.90
CA GLN A 267 1.91 4.92 0.81
C GLN A 267 2.97 5.39 -0.19
N THR A 268 4.07 4.66 -0.33
CA THR A 268 5.07 4.93 -1.38
C THR A 268 4.73 4.21 -2.70
N VAL A 269 5.15 4.81 -3.81
CA VAL A 269 5.05 4.24 -5.15
C VAL A 269 6.44 3.91 -5.65
N ILE A 270 6.72 2.62 -5.82
CA ILE A 270 8.00 2.12 -6.30
C ILE A 270 7.84 1.63 -7.73
N VAL A 271 8.68 2.12 -8.61
CA VAL A 271 8.73 1.70 -10.02
C VAL A 271 10.06 1.02 -10.31
N VAL A 272 10.00 -0.22 -10.71
CA VAL A 272 11.16 -1.02 -11.13
C VAL A 272 11.15 -1.12 -12.64
N THR A 273 12.21 -0.68 -13.30
CA THR A 273 12.31 -0.70 -14.76
C THR A 273 13.54 -1.49 -15.20
N TYR A 274 13.41 -2.18 -16.32
CA TYR A 274 14.55 -2.74 -17.05
C TYR A 274 14.43 -2.41 -18.53
N GLY A 275 15.48 -1.83 -19.09
CA GLY A 275 15.54 -1.45 -20.49
C GLY A 275 16.53 -0.32 -20.74
N THR A 276 16.42 0.30 -21.92
CA THR A 276 17.19 1.50 -22.28
C THR A 276 16.52 2.76 -21.72
N ALA A 277 17.26 3.86 -21.65
CA ALA A 277 16.73 5.15 -21.19
C ALA A 277 15.52 5.64 -22.02
N GLY A 278 15.42 5.26 -23.30
CA GLY A 278 14.28 5.62 -24.17
C GLY A 278 13.03 4.77 -23.96
N GLU A 279 13.11 3.73 -23.14
CA GLU A 279 12.00 2.81 -22.83
C GLU A 279 11.42 3.07 -21.42
N LEU A 280 11.92 4.07 -20.70
CA LEU A 280 11.36 4.45 -19.41
C LEU A 280 9.92 4.98 -19.59
N PRO A 281 9.01 4.69 -18.63
CA PRO A 281 7.69 5.34 -18.63
C PRO A 281 7.84 6.86 -18.56
N ASP A 282 7.06 7.58 -19.33
CA ASP A 282 7.03 9.06 -19.31
C ASP A 282 5.58 9.55 -19.16
N PRO A 283 5.22 10.16 -18.02
CA PRO A 283 6.06 10.32 -16.82
C PRO A 283 6.28 9.01 -16.06
N ILE A 284 7.34 8.97 -15.24
CA ILE A 284 7.52 7.89 -14.24
C ILE A 284 6.33 7.94 -13.26
N PRO A 285 5.61 6.84 -13.04
CA PRO A 285 4.52 6.82 -12.06
C PRO A 285 5.01 7.20 -10.67
N SER A 286 4.33 8.17 -10.03
CA SER A 286 4.71 8.71 -8.71
C SER A 286 3.54 8.87 -7.76
N SER A 287 2.35 8.36 -8.12
CA SER A 287 1.16 8.46 -7.28
C SER A 287 0.25 7.25 -7.46
N PHE A 288 -0.47 6.91 -6.40
CA PHE A 288 -1.49 5.88 -6.37
C PHE A 288 -2.63 6.32 -5.44
N ASP A 289 -3.84 5.89 -5.72
CA ASP A 289 -4.99 6.20 -4.85
C ASP A 289 -5.11 5.18 -3.73
N PHE A 290 -4.45 5.45 -2.61
CA PHE A 290 -4.51 4.63 -1.40
C PHE A 290 -5.82 4.78 -0.62
N THR A 291 -6.70 5.76 -0.96
CA THR A 291 -7.95 5.99 -0.21
C THR A 291 -9.00 4.92 -0.47
N SER A 292 -8.85 4.16 -1.56
CA SER A 292 -9.77 3.08 -1.94
C SER A 292 -9.46 1.74 -1.26
N ILE A 293 -8.36 1.66 -0.50
CA ILE A 293 -7.95 0.44 0.20
C ILE A 293 -8.83 0.29 1.44
N SER A 294 -9.56 -0.82 1.54
CA SER A 294 -10.26 -1.17 2.78
C SER A 294 -9.24 -1.65 3.81
N PRO A 295 -9.35 -1.16 5.07
CA PRO A 295 -8.51 -1.60 6.17
C PRO A 295 -8.76 -3.07 6.54
#